data_c108b5922deca511e1bb48ea4353e36f
#
_entry.id   c108b5922deca511e1bb48ea4353e36f
#
_cell.length_a   1.000
_cell.length_b   1.000
_cell.length_c   1.000
_cell.angle_alpha   90.00
_cell.angle_beta   90.00
_cell.angle_gamma   90.00
#
_symmetry.space_group_name_H-M   'P 1'
#
loop_
_entity.id
_entity.type
_entity.pdbx_description
1 polymer ?
#
loop_
_entity_poly.entity_id
_entity_poly.type
_entity_poly.pdbx_seq_one_letter_code
_entity_poly.pdbx_strand_id
1 'polypeptide(L)'
;MYVEEVEAGARPIEGVGTAVAAFVGFAGRGPFNTPTLVSNWAQYAQTFGDFVEGTYLGQAVYGYFLNGGGNCYVVRIGGERDDAGTGGGPSGNGALPSGATGVLGGYKVTAKAIGAGDITVEVADAAGENPAEDRFTLLVKDAGKVVETHHVTTKRTKENVVTVVREKSNLITVEELANPPAKADRGAVALRADESAPTAVPGKVAADDYVGDVADRTGFGGLEAIDEITMVAVPDLMSAYQRDQISLEGVKAVQLAMIAHCEQMGDRMAVLDPPPALNPQQVRDWRQNVAGYDSKYAALYYPWVKVFDAAGDDHLFVPPSGHMAGVWARTDAGRGVHKAPANEVVRGAVALQTQLTKNEQELLNPIGVNCVRSFPGRGIRVWGARTLSSDPAWRYLNVRRLFNYLEESILSGTQWVVFEPNDDALWARIRRTISAFLVNEWRKGALFGLTPDEAFYVKCDRETNPAEAIDAGQVVCEVGIAPVKPAEFVVFRLAQFSGGTSLVNE
;
A
#
# COMPACT_ATOMS: atom_id res chain seq x y z
N MET A 1 -18.17 -41.71 31.82
CA MET A 1 -17.81 -40.45 31.22
C MET A 1 -17.63 -40.76 29.75
N TYR A 2 -18.59 -40.37 28.90
CA TYR A 2 -18.50 -40.54 27.45
C TYR A 2 -18.02 -39.20 26.90
N VAL A 3 -16.94 -39.22 26.12
CA VAL A 3 -16.48 -38.09 25.36
C VAL A 3 -16.98 -38.33 23.93
N GLU A 4 -17.94 -37.55 23.50
CA GLU A 4 -18.43 -37.55 22.13
C GLU A 4 -17.66 -36.44 21.41
N GLU A 5 -16.86 -36.76 20.41
CA GLU A 5 -16.31 -35.77 19.49
C GLU A 5 -17.46 -35.32 18.59
N VAL A 6 -18.01 -34.15 18.91
CA VAL A 6 -18.95 -33.46 18.04
C VAL A 6 -18.13 -32.71 17.03
N GLU A 7 -18.25 -33.03 15.73
CA GLU A 7 -17.71 -32.19 14.66
C GLU A 7 -18.15 -30.76 14.89
N ALA A 8 -17.19 -29.86 14.98
CA ALA A 8 -17.46 -28.43 15.14
C ALA A 8 -18.39 -27.99 14.01
N GLY A 9 -19.57 -27.45 14.38
CA GLY A 9 -20.53 -26.91 13.42
C GLY A 9 -19.86 -25.91 12.48
N ALA A 10 -20.45 -25.70 11.31
CA ALA A 10 -19.92 -24.82 10.26
C ALA A 10 -19.25 -23.57 10.85
N ARG A 11 -17.96 -23.36 10.58
CA ARG A 11 -17.22 -22.19 11.05
C ARG A 11 -17.88 -20.96 10.46
N PRO A 12 -18.23 -19.94 11.27
CA PRO A 12 -18.78 -18.71 10.74
C PRO A 12 -17.76 -18.04 9.81
N ILE A 13 -18.23 -17.43 8.72
CA ILE A 13 -17.37 -16.60 7.87
C ILE A 13 -17.00 -15.34 8.67
N GLU A 14 -15.70 -15.09 8.81
CA GLU A 14 -15.18 -13.85 9.36
C GLU A 14 -14.89 -12.88 8.20
N GLY A 15 -15.26 -11.61 8.36
CA GLY A 15 -14.98 -10.59 7.36
C GLY A 15 -13.49 -10.30 7.28
N VAL A 16 -12.95 -10.25 6.06
CA VAL A 16 -11.54 -9.90 5.82
C VAL A 16 -11.25 -8.42 6.08
N GLY A 17 -9.98 -8.05 6.20
CA GLY A 17 -9.57 -6.64 6.31
C GLY A 17 -9.88 -5.87 5.02
N THR A 18 -10.27 -4.59 5.15
CA THR A 18 -10.62 -3.74 4.00
C THR A 18 -9.68 -2.55 3.81
N ALA A 19 -8.68 -2.41 4.65
CA ALA A 19 -7.94 -1.16 4.81
C ALA A 19 -6.42 -1.33 4.80
N VAL A 20 -5.89 -2.25 3.99
CA VAL A 20 -4.45 -2.41 3.78
C VAL A 20 -4.07 -1.76 2.44
N ALA A 21 -3.25 -0.72 2.49
CA ALA A 21 -2.77 -0.02 1.30
C ALA A 21 -1.40 -0.54 0.86
N ALA A 22 -1.12 -0.49 -0.44
CA ALA A 22 0.22 -0.66 -0.98
C ALA A 22 0.65 0.63 -1.69
N PHE A 23 1.85 1.09 -1.37
CA PHE A 23 2.48 2.28 -1.94
C PHE A 23 3.73 1.89 -2.70
N VAL A 24 3.82 2.30 -3.97
CA VAL A 24 4.99 2.07 -4.82
C VAL A 24 5.64 3.40 -5.16
N GLY A 25 6.94 3.52 -4.93
CA GLY A 25 7.63 4.80 -5.17
C GLY A 25 9.10 4.80 -4.76
N PHE A 26 9.65 6.00 -4.60
CA PHE A 26 11.06 6.24 -4.33
C PHE A 26 11.29 6.46 -2.83
N ALA A 27 12.37 5.90 -2.31
CA ALA A 27 12.76 6.05 -0.91
C ALA A 27 14.28 6.18 -0.78
N GLY A 28 14.74 6.83 0.29
CA GLY A 28 16.15 7.06 0.53
C GLY A 28 16.95 5.77 0.81
N ARG A 29 16.27 4.77 1.36
CA ARG A 29 16.87 3.47 1.73
C ARG A 29 15.82 2.37 1.71
N GLY A 30 16.19 1.16 2.10
CA GLY A 30 15.30 -0.01 2.15
C GLY A 30 15.44 -0.91 0.93
N PRO A 31 14.84 -2.10 0.97
CA PRO A 31 14.96 -3.09 -0.09
C PRO A 31 14.26 -2.61 -1.36
N PHE A 32 14.90 -2.85 -2.52
CA PHE A 32 14.28 -2.61 -3.81
C PHE A 32 13.33 -3.74 -4.20
N ASN A 33 12.23 -3.39 -4.85
CA ASN A 33 11.25 -4.32 -5.43
C ASN A 33 10.75 -5.40 -4.46
N THR A 34 10.84 -5.16 -3.15
CA THR A 34 10.41 -6.11 -2.13
C THR A 34 9.27 -5.50 -1.33
N PRO A 35 8.04 -6.01 -1.47
CA PRO A 35 6.91 -5.55 -0.67
C PRO A 35 7.21 -5.71 0.83
N THR A 36 7.26 -4.62 1.54
CA THR A 36 7.63 -4.60 2.96
C THR A 36 6.48 -4.06 3.79
N LEU A 37 6.01 -4.85 4.75
CA LEU A 37 4.93 -4.47 5.66
C LEU A 37 5.40 -3.41 6.64
N VAL A 38 4.62 -2.34 6.77
CA VAL A 38 4.85 -1.21 7.68
C VAL A 38 3.57 -0.92 8.44
N SER A 39 3.65 -0.88 9.75
CA SER A 39 2.49 -0.70 10.64
C SER A 39 2.37 0.70 11.25
N ASN A 40 3.40 1.54 11.12
CA ASN A 40 3.40 2.92 11.59
C ASN A 40 4.52 3.73 10.95
N TRP A 41 4.45 5.06 11.08
CA TRP A 41 5.44 5.97 10.53
C TRP A 41 6.87 5.73 11.03
N ALA A 42 7.06 5.41 12.32
CA ALA A 42 8.39 5.16 12.87
C ALA A 42 9.07 3.95 12.21
N GLN A 43 8.31 2.89 11.96
CA GLN A 43 8.81 1.72 11.22
C GLN A 43 9.13 2.05 9.76
N TYR A 44 8.30 2.87 9.10
CA TYR A 44 8.61 3.37 7.75
C TYR A 44 9.94 4.14 7.75
N ALA A 45 10.09 5.13 8.62
CA ALA A 45 11.28 5.96 8.70
C ALA A 45 12.54 5.13 9.02
N GLN A 46 12.41 4.10 9.87
CA GLN A 46 13.50 3.17 10.16
C GLN A 46 13.90 2.33 8.92
N THR A 47 12.94 1.88 8.12
CA THR A 47 13.17 0.96 7.00
C THR A 47 13.54 1.70 5.72
N PHE A 48 12.78 2.75 5.37
CA PHE A 48 12.85 3.43 4.08
C PHE A 48 13.50 4.82 4.14
N GLY A 49 13.79 5.31 5.34
CA GLY A 49 14.29 6.66 5.57
C GLY A 49 13.17 7.65 5.84
N ASP A 50 13.57 8.87 6.08
CA ASP A 50 12.68 10.01 6.28
C ASP A 50 12.18 10.54 4.92
N PHE A 51 11.57 11.70 4.91
CA PHE A 51 11.15 12.37 3.69
C PHE A 51 12.36 12.63 2.77
N VAL A 52 12.19 12.33 1.49
CA VAL A 52 13.20 12.57 0.46
C VAL A 52 12.72 13.72 -0.43
N GLU A 53 13.56 14.74 -0.60
CA GLU A 53 13.23 15.91 -1.41
C GLU A 53 12.83 15.49 -2.84
N GLY A 54 11.71 16.03 -3.30
CA GLY A 54 11.15 15.79 -4.63
C GLY A 54 10.57 14.40 -4.83
N THR A 55 10.23 13.69 -3.76
CA THR A 55 9.44 12.45 -3.80
C THR A 55 8.17 12.60 -2.99
N TYR A 56 7.20 11.74 -3.23
CA TYR A 56 5.90 11.76 -2.56
C TYR A 56 5.60 10.48 -1.78
N LEU A 57 6.42 9.42 -1.89
CA LEU A 57 6.18 8.17 -1.20
C LEU A 57 6.12 8.37 0.32
N GLY A 58 7.12 9.02 0.91
CA GLY A 58 7.14 9.32 2.35
C GLY A 58 5.93 10.14 2.78
N GLN A 59 5.60 11.19 2.02
CA GLN A 59 4.43 12.05 2.29
C GLN A 59 3.11 11.29 2.18
N ALA A 60 2.98 10.37 1.22
CA ALA A 60 1.80 9.53 1.04
C ALA A 60 1.61 8.54 2.20
N VAL A 61 2.67 7.84 2.60
CA VAL A 61 2.64 6.90 3.74
C VAL A 61 2.36 7.65 5.05
N TYR A 62 2.99 8.80 5.27
CA TYR A 62 2.71 9.64 6.44
C TYR A 62 1.24 10.11 6.46
N GLY A 63 0.75 10.61 5.30
CA GLY A 63 -0.65 11.02 5.12
C GLY A 63 -1.63 9.88 5.37
N TYR A 64 -1.29 8.66 4.96
CA TYR A 64 -2.06 7.45 5.23
C TYR A 64 -2.22 7.18 6.73
N PHE A 65 -1.12 7.12 7.48
CA PHE A 65 -1.17 6.90 8.93
C PHE A 65 -1.88 8.03 9.66
N LEU A 66 -1.60 9.28 9.31
CA LEU A 66 -2.23 10.46 9.92
C LEU A 66 -3.76 10.47 9.75
N ASN A 67 -4.24 9.96 8.63
CA ASN A 67 -5.67 9.85 8.32
C ASN A 67 -6.34 8.59 8.87
N GLY A 68 -5.63 7.71 9.55
CA GLY A 68 -6.18 6.55 10.24
C GLY A 68 -5.89 5.22 9.55
N GLY A 69 -4.94 5.19 8.65
CA GLY A 69 -4.37 3.95 8.10
C GLY A 69 -3.71 3.12 9.19
N GLY A 70 -3.83 1.82 9.08
CA GLY A 70 -3.20 0.84 9.96
C GLY A 70 -1.93 0.28 9.31
N ASN A 71 -2.02 -0.91 8.74
CA ASN A 71 -0.92 -1.53 8.02
C ASN A 71 -0.88 -1.06 6.56
N CYS A 72 0.33 -0.94 6.01
CA CYS A 72 0.51 -0.77 4.56
C CYS A 72 1.76 -1.53 4.09
N TYR A 73 1.77 -1.88 2.81
CA TYR A 73 2.94 -2.38 2.12
C TYR A 73 3.62 -1.24 1.37
N VAL A 74 4.95 -1.24 1.40
CA VAL A 74 5.77 -0.27 0.66
C VAL A 74 6.68 -1.04 -0.28
N VAL A 75 6.69 -0.65 -1.55
CA VAL A 75 7.59 -1.18 -2.58
C VAL A 75 8.46 -0.04 -3.06
N ARG A 76 9.75 -0.11 -2.74
CA ARG A 76 10.74 0.83 -3.25
C ARG A 76 11.15 0.43 -4.66
N ILE A 77 11.06 1.34 -5.61
CA ILE A 77 11.47 1.16 -7.00
C ILE A 77 12.62 2.11 -7.37
N GLY A 78 13.22 1.93 -8.55
CA GLY A 78 14.20 2.87 -9.12
C GLY A 78 15.65 2.54 -8.83
N GLY A 79 16.00 1.27 -8.54
CA GLY A 79 17.39 0.79 -8.54
C GLY A 79 17.99 0.87 -9.95
N GLU A 80 19.31 1.06 -10.06
CA GLU A 80 20.00 1.02 -11.35
C GLU A 80 19.72 -0.30 -12.07
N ARG A 81 19.19 -0.20 -13.29
CA ARG A 81 19.32 -1.29 -14.25
C ARG A 81 20.78 -1.34 -14.66
N ASP A 82 21.44 -2.48 -14.44
CA ASP A 82 22.69 -2.78 -15.11
C ASP A 82 22.43 -2.75 -16.62
N ASP A 83 22.71 -1.61 -17.27
CA ASP A 83 22.73 -1.45 -18.74
C ASP A 83 23.90 -2.22 -19.40
N ALA A 84 24.34 -3.31 -18.78
CA ALA A 84 25.27 -4.26 -19.37
C ALA A 84 24.47 -5.38 -20.02
N GLY A 85 24.07 -5.15 -21.29
CA GLY A 85 23.51 -6.21 -22.13
C GLY A 85 24.42 -7.43 -22.16
N THR A 86 23.86 -8.56 -21.77
CA THR A 86 23.92 -9.89 -22.39
C THR A 86 23.41 -10.93 -21.39
N GLY A 87 22.55 -11.78 -21.85
CA GLY A 87 21.83 -12.80 -21.14
C GLY A 87 22.60 -13.57 -20.07
N GLY A 88 22.03 -13.62 -18.89
CA GLY A 88 22.43 -14.50 -17.80
C GLY A 88 21.24 -14.69 -16.87
N GLY A 89 20.84 -15.93 -16.67
CA GLY A 89 19.67 -16.33 -15.90
C GLY A 89 19.72 -15.95 -14.43
N PRO A 90 18.67 -16.26 -13.62
CA PRO A 90 18.45 -15.73 -12.31
C PRO A 90 19.56 -16.15 -11.35
N SER A 91 20.48 -15.24 -11.04
CA SER A 91 21.40 -15.39 -9.92
C SER A 91 20.67 -14.90 -8.67
N GLY A 92 20.07 -15.85 -7.98
CA GLY A 92 19.51 -15.61 -6.66
C GLY A 92 20.59 -15.28 -5.63
N ASN A 93 20.87 -14.01 -5.51
CA ASN A 93 21.44 -13.35 -4.34
C ASN A 93 21.28 -11.86 -4.60
N GLY A 94 20.14 -11.30 -4.17
CA GLY A 94 19.95 -9.85 -4.17
C GLY A 94 21.09 -9.21 -3.38
N ALA A 95 22.01 -8.59 -4.09
CA ALA A 95 23.00 -7.71 -3.47
C ALA A 95 22.20 -6.61 -2.78
N LEU A 96 22.23 -6.60 -1.46
CA LEU A 96 21.71 -5.49 -0.67
C LEU A 96 22.38 -4.21 -1.18
N PRO A 97 21.61 -3.13 -1.42
CA PRO A 97 22.21 -1.87 -1.81
C PRO A 97 23.31 -1.52 -0.82
N SER A 98 24.50 -1.24 -1.33
CA SER A 98 25.69 -1.03 -0.50
C SER A 98 25.47 0.20 0.39
N GLY A 99 25.30 -0.01 1.69
CA GLY A 99 25.46 1.05 2.69
C GLY A 99 26.86 1.67 2.58
N ALA A 100 27.07 2.78 3.26
CA ALA A 100 28.39 3.41 3.32
C ALA A 100 29.48 2.37 3.57
N THR A 101 30.52 2.34 2.73
CA THR A 101 31.57 1.32 2.76
C THR A 101 32.93 1.89 3.15
N GLY A 102 33.78 1.05 3.72
CA GLY A 102 35.15 1.37 3.99
C GLY A 102 36.04 0.10 3.98
N VAL A 103 37.31 0.21 3.67
CA VAL A 103 38.24 -0.91 3.70
C VAL A 103 39.15 -0.73 4.91
N LEU A 104 39.19 -1.73 5.75
CA LEU A 104 40.05 -1.75 6.95
C LEU A 104 40.80 -3.07 7.03
N GLY A 105 42.13 -3.03 6.83
CA GLY A 105 43.02 -4.17 7.05
C GLY A 105 42.62 -5.45 6.30
N GLY A 106 42.19 -5.37 5.03
CA GLY A 106 41.81 -6.54 4.23
C GLY A 106 40.38 -7.01 4.41
N TYR A 107 39.56 -6.22 5.14
CA TYR A 107 38.13 -6.42 5.30
C TYR A 107 37.36 -5.25 4.68
N LYS A 108 36.31 -5.54 3.90
CA LYS A 108 35.32 -4.56 3.48
C LYS A 108 34.28 -4.48 4.57
N VAL A 109 34.10 -3.30 5.12
CA VAL A 109 33.07 -3.01 6.12
C VAL A 109 31.97 -2.21 5.45
N THR A 110 30.73 -2.63 5.62
CA THR A 110 29.54 -2.00 5.03
C THR A 110 28.53 -1.68 6.12
N ALA A 111 28.02 -0.45 6.15
CA ALA A 111 26.95 -0.08 7.05
C ALA A 111 25.63 -0.77 6.65
N LYS A 112 24.90 -1.34 7.60
CA LYS A 112 23.59 -1.96 7.37
C LYS A 112 22.50 -0.94 7.02
N ALA A 113 22.64 0.31 7.50
CA ALA A 113 21.73 1.40 7.18
C ALA A 113 22.32 2.27 6.06
N ILE A 114 21.56 2.48 5.00
CA ILE A 114 21.90 3.45 3.93
C ILE A 114 21.75 4.85 4.52
N GLY A 115 22.78 5.71 4.32
CA GLY A 115 22.76 7.08 4.85
C GLY A 115 23.35 7.25 6.26
N ALA A 116 23.92 6.21 6.88
CA ALA A 116 24.68 6.32 8.12
C ALA A 116 26.05 7.00 7.83
N GLY A 117 26.04 8.33 7.67
CA GLY A 117 27.22 9.10 7.26
C GLY A 117 28.30 9.26 8.33
N ASP A 118 28.02 8.96 9.58
CA ASP A 118 28.92 9.20 10.72
C ASP A 118 29.43 7.92 11.40
N ILE A 119 29.25 6.76 10.76
CA ILE A 119 29.79 5.50 11.30
C ILE A 119 31.28 5.43 11.03
N THR A 120 32.07 5.32 12.10
CA THR A 120 33.52 5.06 12.05
C THR A 120 33.79 3.71 12.68
N VAL A 121 34.54 2.87 11.98
CA VAL A 121 34.97 1.57 12.49
C VAL A 121 36.48 1.62 12.77
N GLU A 122 36.87 1.26 14.00
CA GLU A 122 38.24 1.31 14.47
C GLU A 122 38.69 -0.07 14.98
N VAL A 123 39.89 -0.43 14.63
CA VAL A 123 40.59 -1.62 15.17
C VAL A 123 41.46 -1.19 16.36
N ALA A 124 41.08 -1.63 17.55
CA ALA A 124 41.80 -1.43 18.79
C ALA A 124 42.49 -2.73 19.25
N ASP A 125 43.39 -2.63 20.19
CA ASP A 125 44.05 -3.77 20.81
C ASP A 125 43.04 -4.73 21.45
N ALA A 126 43.39 -6.02 21.42
CA ALA A 126 42.59 -7.00 22.16
C ALA A 126 42.75 -6.78 23.68
N ALA A 127 41.64 -7.00 24.40
CA ALA A 127 41.63 -6.92 25.87
C ALA A 127 42.45 -8.07 26.47
N GLY A 128 43.35 -7.77 27.45
CA GLY A 128 44.12 -8.75 28.21
C GLY A 128 45.63 -8.40 28.32
N GLU A 129 46.34 -8.98 29.30
CA GLU A 129 47.78 -8.67 29.60
C GLU A 129 48.75 -9.21 28.54
N ASN A 130 48.39 -10.20 27.69
CA ASN A 130 49.17 -10.68 26.54
C ASN A 130 48.22 -11.32 25.49
N PRO A 131 47.49 -10.53 24.71
CA PRO A 131 46.58 -11.06 23.70
C PRO A 131 47.35 -11.73 22.56
N ALA A 132 46.82 -12.82 21.99
CA ALA A 132 47.37 -13.44 20.81
C ALA A 132 47.36 -12.46 19.63
N GLU A 133 48.35 -12.49 18.77
CA GLU A 133 48.55 -11.55 17.66
C GLU A 133 47.37 -11.51 16.64
N ASP A 134 46.59 -12.56 16.59
CA ASP A 134 45.39 -12.71 15.74
C ASP A 134 44.12 -12.15 16.35
N ARG A 135 44.14 -11.68 17.61
CA ARG A 135 42.99 -11.11 18.31
C ARG A 135 43.04 -9.59 18.29
N PHE A 136 41.85 -8.99 18.13
CA PHE A 136 41.67 -7.53 18.15
C PHE A 136 40.25 -7.17 18.62
N THR A 137 40.05 -5.90 18.93
CA THR A 137 38.75 -5.35 19.26
C THR A 137 38.29 -4.44 18.14
N LEU A 138 37.11 -4.72 17.60
CA LEU A 138 36.46 -3.87 16.61
C LEU A 138 35.50 -2.93 17.33
N LEU A 139 35.71 -1.64 17.24
CA LEU A 139 34.90 -0.58 17.81
C LEU A 139 34.10 0.06 16.71
N VAL A 140 32.78 0.05 16.84
CA VAL A 140 31.85 0.76 15.96
C VAL A 140 31.40 2.04 16.67
N LYS A 141 31.70 3.18 16.07
CA LYS A 141 31.37 4.51 16.57
C LYS A 141 30.28 5.13 15.69
N ASP A 142 29.29 5.72 16.31
CA ASP A 142 28.28 6.55 15.65
C ASP A 142 28.41 7.98 16.20
N ALA A 143 28.57 8.97 15.31
CA ALA A 143 28.84 10.36 15.66
C ALA A 143 29.96 10.51 16.72
N GLY A 144 31.03 9.70 16.58
CA GLY A 144 32.19 9.69 17.49
C GLY A 144 32.02 8.96 18.82
N LYS A 145 30.84 8.44 19.14
CA LYS A 145 30.60 7.63 20.35
C LYS A 145 30.65 6.14 20.02
N VAL A 146 31.32 5.34 20.86
CA VAL A 146 31.35 3.88 20.72
C VAL A 146 29.95 3.33 21.06
N VAL A 147 29.33 2.69 20.06
CA VAL A 147 27.98 2.09 20.16
C VAL A 147 28.08 0.56 20.24
N GLU A 148 29.02 -0.03 19.50
CA GLU A 148 29.24 -1.48 19.53
C GLU A 148 30.74 -1.78 19.76
N THR A 149 31.01 -2.88 20.50
CA THR A 149 32.35 -3.38 20.76
C THR A 149 32.36 -4.89 20.53
N HIS A 150 33.19 -5.36 19.58
CA HIS A 150 33.28 -6.77 19.23
C HIS A 150 34.70 -7.27 19.44
N HIS A 151 34.88 -8.27 20.31
CA HIS A 151 36.16 -8.97 20.49
C HIS A 151 36.25 -10.12 19.50
N VAL A 152 37.18 -10.06 18.58
CA VAL A 152 37.22 -10.91 17.38
C VAL A 152 38.62 -11.39 17.06
N THR A 153 38.73 -12.37 16.15
CA THR A 153 40.01 -12.90 15.63
C THR A 153 39.99 -12.96 14.10
N THR A 154 41.17 -12.92 13.50
CA THR A 154 41.36 -13.15 12.06
C THR A 154 41.23 -14.64 11.68
N LYS A 155 41.37 -15.57 12.63
CA LYS A 155 41.27 -17.02 12.39
C LYS A 155 39.82 -17.44 12.09
N ARG A 156 39.68 -18.46 11.23
CA ARG A 156 38.37 -19.05 10.89
C ARG A 156 37.82 -19.94 12.03
N THR A 157 37.36 -19.30 13.09
CA THR A 157 36.75 -19.92 14.28
C THR A 157 35.36 -19.29 14.51
N LYS A 158 34.65 -19.72 15.55
CA LYS A 158 33.39 -19.08 15.97
C LYS A 158 33.58 -17.60 16.38
N GLU A 159 34.80 -17.20 16.73
CA GLU A 159 35.19 -15.84 17.08
C GLU A 159 35.71 -15.03 15.88
N ASN A 160 35.59 -15.56 14.66
CA ASN A 160 36.02 -14.85 13.45
C ASN A 160 35.21 -13.55 13.28
N VAL A 161 35.92 -12.50 12.86
CA VAL A 161 35.35 -11.16 12.69
C VAL A 161 34.08 -11.15 11.83
N VAL A 162 34.06 -11.87 10.70
CA VAL A 162 32.95 -11.94 9.79
C VAL A 162 31.71 -12.60 10.48
N THR A 163 32.00 -13.70 11.21
CA THR A 163 30.91 -14.45 11.89
C THR A 163 30.33 -13.65 13.04
N VAL A 164 31.16 -13.10 13.91
CA VAL A 164 30.74 -12.35 15.09
C VAL A 164 29.99 -11.09 14.71
N VAL A 165 30.48 -10.33 13.74
CA VAL A 165 29.82 -9.10 13.29
C VAL A 165 28.49 -9.40 12.62
N ARG A 166 28.42 -10.45 11.79
CA ARG A 166 27.17 -10.86 11.16
C ARG A 166 26.08 -11.22 12.19
N GLU A 167 26.47 -11.90 13.29
CA GLU A 167 25.53 -12.35 14.33
C GLU A 167 25.19 -11.28 15.37
N LYS A 168 26.13 -10.40 15.71
CA LYS A 168 25.99 -9.50 16.87
C LYS A 168 25.87 -8.02 16.52
N SER A 169 26.38 -7.58 15.36
CA SER A 169 26.28 -6.17 15.01
C SER A 169 24.91 -5.84 14.39
N ASN A 170 24.32 -4.73 14.82
CA ASN A 170 23.13 -4.16 14.21
C ASN A 170 23.45 -3.06 13.19
N LEU A 171 24.69 -2.54 13.18
CA LEU A 171 25.09 -1.36 12.42
C LEU A 171 25.92 -1.67 11.19
N ILE A 172 26.72 -2.75 11.22
CA ILE A 172 27.68 -3.05 10.14
C ILE A 172 27.66 -4.52 9.72
N THR A 173 28.15 -4.77 8.50
CA THR A 173 28.55 -6.09 7.99
C THR A 173 30.03 -6.04 7.62
N VAL A 174 30.73 -7.19 7.69
CA VAL A 174 32.17 -7.32 7.34
C VAL A 174 32.33 -8.47 6.36
N GLU A 175 33.02 -8.23 5.27
CA GLU A 175 33.39 -9.23 4.26
C GLU A 175 34.91 -9.34 4.12
N GLU A 176 35.43 -10.55 3.98
CA GLU A 176 36.85 -10.79 3.70
C GLU A 176 37.19 -10.42 2.24
N LEU A 177 38.22 -9.58 2.02
CA LEU A 177 38.80 -9.36 0.70
C LEU A 177 39.77 -10.50 0.34
N ALA A 178 40.12 -10.60 -0.94
CA ALA A 178 40.84 -11.76 -1.52
C ALA A 178 42.17 -12.21 -0.81
N ASN A 179 42.76 -11.41 0.06
CA ASN A 179 43.91 -11.76 0.88
C ASN A 179 43.82 -11.06 2.25
N PRO A 180 43.06 -11.61 3.21
CA PRO A 180 43.01 -11.02 4.54
C PRO A 180 44.40 -11.16 5.23
N PRO A 181 44.89 -10.09 5.88
CA PRO A 181 46.16 -10.16 6.60
C PRO A 181 46.02 -11.10 7.81
N ALA A 182 47.11 -11.79 8.13
CA ALA A 182 47.17 -12.66 9.32
C ALA A 182 47.03 -11.87 10.65
N LYS A 183 47.28 -10.56 10.61
CA LYS A 183 47.16 -9.60 11.70
C LYS A 183 46.32 -8.42 11.23
N ALA A 184 45.37 -7.99 12.04
CA ALA A 184 44.57 -6.80 11.74
C ALA A 184 45.45 -5.54 11.83
N ASP A 185 45.51 -4.76 10.76
CA ASP A 185 46.13 -3.46 10.78
C ASP A 185 45.33 -2.51 11.68
N ARG A 186 46.07 -1.84 12.59
CA ARG A 186 45.46 -0.81 13.42
C ARG A 186 45.05 0.38 12.55
N GLY A 187 43.84 0.80 12.65
CA GLY A 187 43.34 1.95 11.91
C GLY A 187 41.91 2.22 12.22
N ALA A 188 41.47 3.38 11.80
CA ALA A 188 40.05 3.75 11.80
C ALA A 188 39.64 4.08 10.37
N VAL A 189 38.47 3.60 9.96
CA VAL A 189 37.86 3.95 8.68
C VAL A 189 36.50 4.56 8.93
N ALA A 190 36.28 5.78 8.41
CA ALA A 190 34.96 6.35 8.31
C ALA A 190 34.26 5.69 7.11
N LEU A 191 33.10 5.11 7.35
CA LEU A 191 32.30 4.56 6.28
C LEU A 191 31.75 5.74 5.45
N ARG A 192 32.12 5.80 4.19
CA ARG A 192 31.61 6.81 3.26
C ARG A 192 30.52 6.18 2.41
N ALA A 193 29.47 6.96 2.16
CA ALA A 193 28.50 6.59 1.15
C ALA A 193 29.28 6.37 -0.17
N ASP A 194 29.05 5.23 -0.80
CA ASP A 194 29.59 4.96 -2.12
C ASP A 194 28.96 6.04 -3.06
N GLU A 195 29.80 6.78 -3.79
CA GLU A 195 29.30 7.75 -4.77
C GLU A 195 28.52 7.06 -5.90
N SER A 196 28.64 5.72 -6.02
CA SER A 196 27.82 4.85 -6.86
C SER A 196 26.56 4.33 -6.14
N ALA A 197 26.28 4.73 -4.88
CA ALA A 197 25.02 4.34 -4.23
C ALA A 197 23.83 4.86 -5.04
N PRO A 198 22.83 4.01 -5.33
CA PRO A 198 21.69 4.43 -6.13
C PRO A 198 21.06 5.66 -5.51
N THR A 199 20.92 6.72 -6.30
CA THR A 199 20.25 7.96 -5.88
C THR A 199 18.85 7.62 -5.40
N ALA A 200 18.37 8.30 -4.35
CA ALA A 200 17.03 8.09 -3.84
C ALA A 200 15.94 8.26 -4.93
N VAL A 201 16.26 9.09 -5.93
CA VAL A 201 15.43 9.32 -7.11
C VAL A 201 16.26 9.00 -8.35
N PRO A 202 15.86 8.03 -9.16
CA PRO A 202 16.57 7.66 -10.38
C PRO A 202 16.56 8.80 -11.38
N GLY A 203 17.61 8.91 -12.21
CA GLY A 203 17.70 9.93 -13.26
C GLY A 203 16.73 9.72 -14.43
N LYS A 204 16.28 8.49 -14.65
CA LYS A 204 15.29 8.10 -15.66
C LYS A 204 14.45 6.95 -15.15
N VAL A 205 13.16 7.00 -15.40
CA VAL A 205 12.19 5.99 -14.97
C VAL A 205 11.32 5.58 -16.16
N ALA A 206 11.12 4.28 -16.34
CA ALA A 206 10.19 3.74 -17.33
C ALA A 206 8.88 3.29 -16.64
N ALA A 207 7.83 3.10 -17.43
CA ALA A 207 6.57 2.55 -16.92
C ALA A 207 6.77 1.17 -16.28
N ASP A 208 7.63 0.34 -16.88
CA ASP A 208 7.94 -1.00 -16.40
C ASP A 208 8.60 -1.02 -15.01
N ASP A 209 9.27 0.07 -14.59
CA ASP A 209 9.84 0.15 -13.25
C ASP A 209 8.77 0.22 -12.16
N TYR A 210 7.60 0.80 -12.48
CA TYR A 210 6.44 0.83 -11.60
C TYR A 210 5.63 -0.47 -11.68
N VAL A 211 5.41 -0.96 -12.90
CA VAL A 211 4.62 -2.18 -13.15
C VAL A 211 5.32 -3.39 -12.59
N GLY A 212 6.61 -3.53 -12.88
CA GLY A 212 7.40 -4.69 -12.49
C GLY A 212 6.99 -5.96 -13.22
N ASP A 213 7.36 -7.08 -12.64
CA ASP A 213 7.07 -8.42 -13.13
C ASP A 213 6.48 -9.30 -12.02
N VAL A 214 5.43 -10.06 -12.35
CA VAL A 214 4.74 -10.95 -11.40
C VAL A 214 5.62 -12.12 -11.00
N ALA A 215 6.38 -12.71 -11.93
CA ALA A 215 7.24 -13.87 -11.66
C ALA A 215 8.44 -13.48 -10.80
N ASP A 216 9.03 -12.31 -11.08
CA ASP A 216 10.15 -11.75 -10.33
C ASP A 216 9.70 -11.00 -9.05
N ARG A 217 8.38 -10.85 -8.86
CA ARG A 217 7.74 -10.14 -7.72
C ARG A 217 8.22 -8.71 -7.55
N THR A 218 8.33 -7.98 -8.67
CA THR A 218 8.79 -6.59 -8.68
C THR A 218 7.66 -5.61 -8.96
N GLY A 219 7.86 -4.32 -8.64
CA GLY A 219 6.87 -3.28 -8.84
C GLY A 219 5.53 -3.57 -8.16
N PHE A 220 4.43 -3.01 -8.67
CA PHE A 220 3.11 -3.36 -8.16
C PHE A 220 2.59 -4.70 -8.71
N GLY A 221 3.14 -5.23 -9.81
CA GLY A 221 2.87 -6.60 -10.28
C GLY A 221 3.25 -7.64 -9.21
N GLY A 222 4.34 -7.42 -8.49
CA GLY A 222 4.76 -8.29 -7.39
C GLY A 222 3.80 -8.35 -6.19
N LEU A 223 2.84 -7.43 -6.10
CA LEU A 223 1.81 -7.41 -5.07
C LEU A 223 0.72 -8.49 -5.27
N GLU A 224 0.70 -9.19 -6.41
CA GLU A 224 -0.23 -10.29 -6.67
C GLU A 224 -0.11 -11.41 -5.61
N ALA A 225 1.07 -11.61 -5.07
CA ALA A 225 1.33 -12.64 -4.05
C ALA A 225 0.82 -12.29 -2.63
N ILE A 226 0.15 -11.13 -2.45
CA ILE A 226 -0.26 -10.62 -1.13
C ILE A 226 -1.76 -10.33 -1.16
N ASP A 227 -2.55 -11.25 -0.62
CA ASP A 227 -4.02 -11.21 -0.67
C ASP A 227 -4.65 -10.13 0.22
N GLU A 228 -3.95 -9.68 1.27
CA GLU A 228 -4.52 -8.69 2.22
C GLU A 228 -4.53 -7.25 1.69
N ILE A 229 -3.90 -6.96 0.54
CA ILE A 229 -3.85 -5.62 -0.05
C ILE A 229 -5.21 -5.29 -0.68
N THR A 230 -5.79 -4.16 -0.26
CA THR A 230 -7.10 -3.69 -0.75
C THR A 230 -7.04 -2.37 -1.51
N MET A 231 -5.91 -1.67 -1.45
CA MET A 231 -5.67 -0.38 -2.12
C MET A 231 -4.26 -0.32 -2.68
N VAL A 232 -4.12 0.22 -3.89
CA VAL A 232 -2.81 0.45 -4.52
C VAL A 232 -2.69 1.91 -4.93
N ALA A 233 -1.56 2.56 -4.61
CA ALA A 233 -1.26 3.92 -4.99
C ALA A 233 0.21 4.05 -5.41
N VAL A 234 0.49 4.91 -6.40
CA VAL A 234 1.83 5.16 -6.95
C VAL A 234 2.10 6.67 -6.94
N PRO A 235 2.31 7.29 -5.77
CA PRO A 235 2.40 8.74 -5.64
C PRO A 235 3.60 9.34 -6.39
N ASP A 236 4.72 8.63 -6.47
CA ASP A 236 5.94 9.10 -7.12
C ASP A 236 5.90 9.05 -8.66
N LEU A 237 4.86 8.48 -9.25
CA LEU A 237 4.57 8.65 -10.67
C LEU A 237 4.46 10.14 -11.04
N MET A 238 3.87 10.93 -10.14
CA MET A 238 3.73 12.37 -10.32
C MET A 238 5.04 13.12 -10.08
N SER A 239 5.89 12.63 -9.18
CA SER A 239 7.25 13.16 -8.99
C SER A 239 8.10 12.96 -10.25
N ALA A 240 8.10 11.77 -10.82
CA ALA A 240 8.80 11.47 -12.06
C ALA A 240 8.29 12.32 -13.25
N TYR A 241 6.98 12.54 -13.32
CA TYR A 241 6.38 13.40 -14.35
C TYR A 241 6.83 14.87 -14.20
N GLN A 242 6.84 15.44 -12.99
CA GLN A 242 7.27 16.81 -12.74
C GLN A 242 8.76 17.05 -13.04
N ARG A 243 9.56 15.99 -13.02
CA ARG A 243 11.00 16.02 -13.32
C ARG A 243 11.33 15.65 -14.77
N ASP A 244 10.33 15.54 -15.64
CA ASP A 244 10.48 15.13 -17.03
C ASP A 244 11.15 13.73 -17.19
N GLN A 245 11.08 12.89 -16.17
CA GLN A 245 11.62 11.52 -16.18
C GLN A 245 10.67 10.53 -16.85
N ILE A 246 9.38 10.82 -16.87
CA ILE A 246 8.34 10.08 -17.56
C ILE A 246 7.40 11.04 -18.27
N SER A 247 6.97 10.68 -19.47
CA SER A 247 6.02 11.48 -20.25
C SER A 247 4.57 11.30 -19.74
N LEU A 248 3.66 12.19 -20.15
CA LEU A 248 2.24 12.04 -19.84
C LEU A 248 1.64 10.73 -20.38
N GLU A 249 2.14 10.23 -21.52
CA GLU A 249 1.76 8.93 -22.05
C GLU A 249 2.27 7.79 -21.16
N GLY A 250 3.48 7.92 -20.63
CA GLY A 250 4.03 6.99 -19.64
C GLY A 250 3.22 6.99 -18.34
N VAL A 251 2.80 8.15 -17.84
CA VAL A 251 1.87 8.27 -16.69
C VAL A 251 0.59 7.49 -16.97
N LYS A 252 -0.02 7.69 -18.15
CA LYS A 252 -1.21 6.97 -18.55
C LYS A 252 -0.98 5.46 -18.61
N ALA A 253 0.15 5.02 -19.15
CA ALA A 253 0.49 3.59 -19.24
C ALA A 253 0.57 2.94 -17.84
N VAL A 254 1.25 3.59 -16.88
CA VAL A 254 1.33 3.10 -15.49
C VAL A 254 -0.04 3.06 -14.84
N GLN A 255 -0.86 4.11 -14.98
CA GLN A 255 -2.19 4.14 -14.39
C GLN A 255 -3.14 3.10 -14.99
N LEU A 256 -3.06 2.85 -16.31
CA LEU A 256 -3.80 1.77 -16.96
C LEU A 256 -3.35 0.38 -16.46
N ALA A 257 -2.06 0.18 -16.28
CA ALA A 257 -1.52 -1.07 -15.73
C ALA A 257 -1.96 -1.28 -14.27
N MET A 258 -2.00 -0.22 -13.44
CA MET A 258 -2.57 -0.29 -12.09
C MET A 258 -4.05 -0.70 -12.10
N ILE A 259 -4.84 -0.13 -12.99
CA ILE A 259 -6.25 -0.46 -13.17
C ILE A 259 -6.40 -1.93 -13.58
N ALA A 260 -5.65 -2.36 -14.59
CA ALA A 260 -5.67 -3.74 -15.07
C ALA A 260 -5.27 -4.75 -13.97
N HIS A 261 -4.25 -4.43 -13.17
CA HIS A 261 -3.86 -5.23 -12.02
C HIS A 261 -5.00 -5.36 -11.00
N CYS A 262 -5.67 -4.25 -10.65
CA CYS A 262 -6.80 -4.27 -9.72
C CYS A 262 -8.02 -5.02 -10.29
N GLU A 263 -8.27 -4.94 -11.58
CA GLU A 263 -9.32 -5.69 -12.27
C GLU A 263 -9.05 -7.19 -12.29
N GLN A 264 -7.80 -7.58 -12.54
CA GLN A 264 -7.37 -8.97 -12.54
C GLN A 264 -7.47 -9.58 -11.13
N MET A 265 -7.04 -8.86 -10.10
CA MET A 265 -7.11 -9.33 -8.72
C MET A 265 -8.55 -9.38 -8.20
N GLY A 266 -9.39 -8.41 -8.54
CA GLY A 266 -10.80 -8.36 -8.13
C GLY A 266 -11.05 -7.96 -6.66
N ASP A 267 -10.01 -7.87 -5.84
CA ASP A 267 -10.04 -7.65 -4.39
C ASP A 267 -9.60 -6.25 -3.96
N ARG A 268 -8.94 -5.51 -4.84
CA ARG A 268 -8.27 -4.22 -4.55
C ARG A 268 -8.67 -3.10 -5.49
N MET A 269 -8.39 -1.86 -5.07
CA MET A 269 -8.74 -0.64 -5.80
C MET A 269 -7.50 0.20 -6.09
N ALA A 270 -7.40 0.75 -7.31
CA ALA A 270 -6.41 1.75 -7.68
C ALA A 270 -6.85 3.14 -7.19
N VAL A 271 -5.99 3.81 -6.41
CA VAL A 271 -6.18 5.21 -5.99
C VAL A 271 -5.28 6.08 -6.84
N LEU A 272 -5.88 6.82 -7.77
CA LEU A 272 -5.18 7.56 -8.81
C LEU A 272 -5.06 9.04 -8.48
N ASP A 273 -3.93 9.62 -8.90
CA ASP A 273 -3.65 11.04 -8.83
C ASP A 273 -3.65 11.65 -10.25
N PRO A 274 -4.22 12.85 -10.45
CA PRO A 274 -4.09 13.58 -11.70
C PRO A 274 -2.73 14.26 -11.80
N PRO A 275 -2.26 14.64 -13.01
CA PRO A 275 -1.08 15.46 -13.16
C PRO A 275 -1.15 16.75 -12.32
N PRO A 276 0.01 17.24 -11.82
CA PRO A 276 0.04 18.41 -10.95
C PRO A 276 -0.38 19.69 -11.66
N ALA A 277 -0.74 20.71 -10.89
CA ALA A 277 -1.02 22.09 -11.32
C ALA A 277 -2.13 22.25 -12.37
N LEU A 278 -2.98 21.25 -12.57
CA LEU A 278 -4.14 21.40 -13.46
C LEU A 278 -5.24 22.26 -12.78
N ASN A 279 -5.83 23.18 -13.54
CA ASN A 279 -7.06 23.85 -13.13
C ASN A 279 -8.30 22.94 -13.38
N PRO A 280 -9.51 23.30 -12.89
CA PRO A 280 -10.69 22.46 -13.03
C PRO A 280 -11.06 22.10 -14.47
N GLN A 281 -10.88 23.02 -15.41
CA GLN A 281 -11.14 22.76 -16.82
C GLN A 281 -10.08 21.80 -17.40
N GLN A 282 -8.82 22.00 -17.07
CA GLN A 282 -7.72 21.16 -17.55
C GLN A 282 -7.83 19.72 -17.00
N VAL A 283 -8.19 19.53 -15.72
CA VAL A 283 -8.37 18.17 -15.19
C VAL A 283 -9.56 17.48 -15.84
N ARG A 284 -10.63 18.20 -16.16
CA ARG A 284 -11.77 17.67 -16.90
C ARG A 284 -11.35 17.22 -18.30
N ASP A 285 -10.64 18.08 -19.03
CA ASP A 285 -10.17 17.79 -20.39
C ASP A 285 -9.17 16.64 -20.38
N TRP A 286 -8.24 16.60 -19.43
CA TRP A 286 -7.33 15.47 -19.23
C TRP A 286 -8.08 14.18 -18.94
N ARG A 287 -9.05 14.22 -18.02
CA ARG A 287 -9.84 13.03 -17.64
C ARG A 287 -10.61 12.44 -18.82
N GLN A 288 -11.23 13.29 -19.66
CA GLN A 288 -12.09 12.87 -20.74
C GLN A 288 -11.32 12.52 -22.02
N ASN A 289 -10.28 13.29 -22.37
CA ASN A 289 -9.63 13.24 -23.68
C ASN A 289 -8.26 12.53 -23.64
N VAL A 290 -7.57 12.51 -22.50
CA VAL A 290 -6.23 11.92 -22.36
C VAL A 290 -6.30 10.64 -21.55
N ALA A 291 -6.76 10.68 -20.31
CA ALA A 291 -6.87 9.54 -19.43
C ALA A 291 -7.87 8.50 -19.99
N GLY A 292 -9.13 8.90 -20.13
CA GLY A 292 -10.16 8.07 -20.77
C GLY A 292 -10.47 6.77 -20.04
N TYR A 293 -10.08 6.66 -18.75
CA TYR A 293 -10.25 5.42 -17.97
C TYR A 293 -11.73 5.11 -17.73
N ASP A 294 -12.10 3.84 -17.91
CA ASP A 294 -13.42 3.32 -17.55
C ASP A 294 -13.24 2.04 -16.74
N SER A 295 -13.32 2.15 -15.41
CA SER A 295 -13.13 1.01 -14.52
C SER A 295 -13.84 1.21 -13.19
N LYS A 296 -14.44 0.15 -12.71
CA LYS A 296 -15.04 0.09 -11.38
C LYS A 296 -14.00 -0.15 -10.26
N TYR A 297 -12.75 -0.48 -10.62
CA TYR A 297 -11.66 -0.74 -9.69
C TYR A 297 -10.70 0.43 -9.51
N ALA A 298 -11.08 1.63 -9.94
CA ALA A 298 -10.27 2.82 -9.80
C ALA A 298 -11.07 4.01 -9.28
N ALA A 299 -10.40 4.85 -8.49
CA ALA A 299 -10.93 6.13 -7.99
C ALA A 299 -9.87 7.22 -8.17
N LEU A 300 -10.27 8.37 -8.69
CA LEU A 300 -9.44 9.54 -8.96
C LEU A 300 -9.81 10.69 -8.03
N TYR A 301 -8.83 11.33 -7.41
CA TYR A 301 -9.03 12.45 -6.49
C TYR A 301 -8.34 13.72 -6.95
N TYR A 302 -9.00 14.87 -6.82
CA TYR A 302 -8.55 16.20 -7.20
C TYR A 302 -9.14 17.26 -6.27
N PRO A 303 -8.44 18.36 -5.97
CA PRO A 303 -7.08 18.73 -6.32
C PRO A 303 -6.02 18.14 -5.37
N TRP A 304 -4.75 18.44 -5.63
CA TRP A 304 -3.65 18.17 -4.73
C TRP A 304 -3.80 18.90 -3.41
N VAL A 305 -3.29 18.31 -2.34
CA VAL A 305 -3.38 18.86 -0.99
C VAL A 305 -2.07 19.50 -0.57
N LYS A 306 -2.15 20.63 0.13
CA LYS A 306 -1.00 21.31 0.73
C LYS A 306 -0.78 20.75 2.14
N VAL A 307 0.41 20.26 2.41
CA VAL A 307 0.80 19.72 3.70
C VAL A 307 2.04 20.42 4.22
N PHE A 308 2.31 20.31 5.52
CA PHE A 308 3.58 20.75 6.10
C PHE A 308 4.68 19.78 5.66
N ASP A 309 5.77 20.30 5.13
CA ASP A 309 6.96 19.52 4.79
C ASP A 309 7.97 19.56 5.94
N ALA A 310 8.08 18.47 6.67
CA ALA A 310 8.99 18.37 7.80
C ALA A 310 10.48 18.39 7.39
N ALA A 311 10.79 18.09 6.12
CA ALA A 311 12.16 18.15 5.61
C ALA A 311 12.63 19.56 5.28
N GLY A 312 11.73 20.44 4.81
CA GLY A 312 12.04 21.77 4.33
C GLY A 312 11.57 22.92 5.22
N ASP A 313 10.96 22.67 6.37
CA ASP A 313 10.33 23.67 7.24
C ASP A 313 9.31 24.59 6.52
N ASP A 314 8.73 24.16 5.40
CA ASP A 314 7.77 24.88 4.60
C ASP A 314 6.56 23.99 4.26
N HIS A 315 5.82 24.35 3.27
CA HIS A 315 4.64 23.63 2.82
C HIS A 315 4.85 23.09 1.40
N LEU A 316 4.41 21.85 1.20
CA LEU A 316 4.48 21.13 -0.06
C LEU A 316 3.09 20.77 -0.57
N PHE A 317 2.88 20.83 -1.89
CA PHE A 317 1.72 20.22 -2.53
C PHE A 317 2.03 18.76 -2.85
N VAL A 318 1.17 17.85 -2.36
CA VAL A 318 1.33 16.41 -2.56
C VAL A 318 0.12 15.83 -3.27
N PRO A 319 0.30 14.73 -4.03
CA PRO A 319 -0.81 14.00 -4.60
C PRO A 319 -1.72 13.45 -3.49
N PRO A 320 -3.05 13.46 -3.67
CA PRO A 320 -3.99 13.13 -2.61
C PRO A 320 -4.07 11.64 -2.26
N SER A 321 -3.60 10.72 -3.10
CA SER A 321 -3.82 9.28 -2.98
C SER A 321 -3.49 8.71 -1.60
N GLY A 322 -2.35 9.09 -1.00
CA GLY A 322 -1.95 8.62 0.32
C GLY A 322 -2.92 9.05 1.43
N HIS A 323 -3.32 10.31 1.42
CA HIS A 323 -4.32 10.83 2.36
C HIS A 323 -5.68 10.18 2.16
N MET A 324 -6.09 9.95 0.92
CA MET A 324 -7.37 9.32 0.59
C MET A 324 -7.42 7.86 1.04
N ALA A 325 -6.35 7.10 0.81
CA ALA A 325 -6.24 5.75 1.34
C ALA A 325 -6.41 5.71 2.88
N GLY A 326 -5.80 6.67 3.60
CA GLY A 326 -5.99 6.81 5.04
C GLY A 326 -7.42 7.19 5.45
N VAL A 327 -8.08 8.06 4.68
CA VAL A 327 -9.49 8.40 4.91
C VAL A 327 -10.40 7.19 4.68
N TRP A 328 -10.13 6.36 3.66
CA TRP A 328 -10.86 5.11 3.46
C TRP A 328 -10.69 4.18 4.66
N ALA A 329 -9.46 3.95 5.08
CA ALA A 329 -9.15 3.10 6.23
C ALA A 329 -9.89 3.56 7.51
N ARG A 330 -9.88 4.86 7.81
CA ARG A 330 -10.59 5.44 8.95
C ARG A 330 -12.10 5.27 8.85
N THR A 331 -12.65 5.45 7.65
CA THR A 331 -14.09 5.31 7.41
C THR A 331 -14.52 3.87 7.62
N ASP A 332 -13.75 2.92 7.08
CA ASP A 332 -14.00 1.49 7.24
C ASP A 332 -13.96 1.07 8.72
N ALA A 333 -12.94 1.51 9.45
CA ALA A 333 -12.79 1.19 10.87
C ALA A 333 -13.93 1.77 11.73
N GLY A 334 -14.42 2.98 11.39
CA GLY A 334 -15.45 3.66 12.18
C GLY A 334 -16.87 3.33 11.78
N ARG A 335 -17.13 3.02 10.53
CA ARG A 335 -18.49 2.93 9.96
C ARG A 335 -18.71 1.69 9.07
N GLY A 336 -17.66 0.97 8.72
CA GLY A 336 -17.69 -0.15 7.78
C GLY A 336 -17.48 0.27 6.32
N VAL A 337 -17.04 -0.68 5.49
CA VAL A 337 -16.70 -0.49 4.07
C VAL A 337 -17.90 -0.02 3.22
N HIS A 338 -19.13 -0.33 3.64
CA HIS A 338 -20.37 0.06 2.98
C HIS A 338 -20.65 1.57 3.03
N LYS A 339 -20.04 2.29 3.98
CA LYS A 339 -20.16 3.75 4.07
C LYS A 339 -19.22 4.41 3.08
N ALA A 340 -19.73 5.24 2.17
CA ALA A 340 -18.91 6.01 1.25
C ALA A 340 -17.90 6.89 2.00
N PRO A 341 -16.58 6.85 1.66
CA PRO A 341 -15.54 7.63 2.34
C PRO A 341 -15.54 9.09 1.87
N ALA A 342 -16.68 9.75 2.03
CA ALA A 342 -16.90 11.14 1.69
C ALA A 342 -17.54 11.91 2.85
N ASN A 343 -17.47 13.24 2.80
CA ASN A 343 -17.74 14.16 3.89
C ASN A 343 -16.82 13.94 5.11
N GLU A 344 -15.65 13.40 4.87
CA GLU A 344 -14.60 13.14 5.87
C GLU A 344 -13.50 14.22 5.81
N VAL A 345 -12.98 14.60 6.98
CA VAL A 345 -11.89 15.59 7.07
C VAL A 345 -10.58 14.96 6.59
N VAL A 346 -9.83 15.68 5.78
CA VAL A 346 -8.46 15.32 5.39
C VAL A 346 -7.51 15.89 6.43
N ARG A 347 -6.98 15.04 7.31
CA ARG A 347 -6.04 15.43 8.35
C ARG A 347 -4.67 15.75 7.74
N GLY A 348 -3.98 16.75 8.28
CA GLY A 348 -2.67 17.20 7.77
C GLY A 348 -2.74 18.14 6.58
N ALA A 349 -3.87 18.23 5.87
CA ALA A 349 -4.06 19.19 4.80
C ALA A 349 -4.34 20.60 5.37
N VAL A 350 -3.49 21.57 5.00
CA VAL A 350 -3.61 22.97 5.43
C VAL A 350 -4.28 23.83 4.35
N ALA A 351 -4.13 23.48 3.09
CA ALA A 351 -4.76 24.14 1.95
C ALA A 351 -4.96 23.15 0.78
N LEU A 352 -5.60 23.62 -0.27
CA LEU A 352 -5.74 22.93 -1.54
C LEU A 352 -5.01 23.68 -2.64
N GLN A 353 -4.46 22.97 -3.63
CA GLN A 353 -3.82 23.58 -4.78
C GLN A 353 -4.79 24.46 -5.56
N THR A 354 -6.05 24.06 -5.64
CA THR A 354 -7.13 24.79 -6.29
C THR A 354 -8.37 24.77 -5.41
N GLN A 355 -8.96 25.92 -5.17
CA GLN A 355 -10.24 26.08 -4.49
C GLN A 355 -11.39 25.83 -5.48
N LEU A 356 -12.12 24.73 -5.30
CA LEU A 356 -13.22 24.36 -6.18
C LEU A 356 -14.51 25.07 -5.78
N THR A 357 -15.18 25.67 -6.76
CA THR A 357 -16.56 26.15 -6.64
C THR A 357 -17.55 25.00 -6.73
N LYS A 358 -18.82 25.26 -6.34
CA LYS A 358 -19.89 24.30 -6.49
C LYS A 358 -20.11 23.89 -7.96
N ASN A 359 -20.10 24.87 -8.86
CA ASN A 359 -20.35 24.64 -10.29
C ASN A 359 -19.25 23.79 -10.93
N GLU A 360 -17.97 24.03 -10.58
CA GLU A 360 -16.85 23.23 -11.06
C GLU A 360 -16.96 21.78 -10.58
N GLN A 361 -17.34 21.56 -9.31
CA GLN A 361 -17.57 20.23 -8.79
C GLN A 361 -18.73 19.51 -9.53
N GLU A 362 -19.82 20.22 -9.84
CA GLU A 362 -20.96 19.68 -10.59
C GLU A 362 -20.57 19.19 -11.99
N LEU A 363 -19.49 19.75 -12.58
CA LEU A 363 -18.93 19.29 -13.86
C LEU A 363 -17.96 18.11 -13.71
N LEU A 364 -17.24 18.02 -12.60
CA LEU A 364 -16.19 17.02 -12.35
C LEU A 364 -16.77 15.71 -11.79
N ASN A 365 -17.75 15.80 -10.90
CA ASN A 365 -18.32 14.64 -10.23
C ASN A 365 -18.96 13.60 -11.20
N PRO A 366 -19.72 14.00 -12.25
CA PRO A 366 -20.29 13.04 -13.20
C PRO A 366 -19.28 12.20 -13.96
N ILE A 367 -18.06 12.69 -14.15
CA ILE A 367 -16.99 12.00 -14.86
C ILE A 367 -16.06 11.19 -13.92
N GLY A 368 -16.46 11.02 -12.64
CA GLY A 368 -15.76 10.21 -11.65
C GLY A 368 -14.56 10.90 -10.99
N VAL A 369 -14.42 12.23 -11.10
CA VAL A 369 -13.39 12.98 -10.37
C VAL A 369 -13.92 13.32 -8.98
N ASN A 370 -13.34 12.68 -7.96
CA ASN A 370 -13.71 12.91 -6.56
C ASN A 370 -13.03 14.18 -6.04
N CYS A 371 -13.83 15.20 -5.78
CA CYS A 371 -13.33 16.50 -5.37
C CYS A 371 -12.98 16.54 -3.89
N VAL A 372 -11.84 17.16 -3.56
CA VAL A 372 -11.49 17.59 -2.19
C VAL A 372 -11.79 19.08 -2.09
N ARG A 373 -12.56 19.50 -1.08
CA ARG A 373 -13.02 20.89 -0.94
C ARG A 373 -12.77 21.44 0.45
N SER A 374 -12.50 22.73 0.51
CA SER A 374 -12.44 23.47 1.78
C SER A 374 -13.80 24.10 2.09
N PHE A 375 -14.26 23.90 3.32
CA PHE A 375 -15.51 24.46 3.81
C PHE A 375 -15.24 25.38 5.01
N PRO A 376 -15.73 26.63 5.00
CA PRO A 376 -15.59 27.53 6.15
C PRO A 376 -16.11 26.88 7.44
N GLY A 377 -15.31 26.90 8.49
CA GLY A 377 -15.65 26.31 9.80
C GLY A 377 -15.73 24.78 9.85
N ARG A 378 -15.54 24.07 8.73
CA ARG A 378 -15.61 22.61 8.66
C ARG A 378 -14.31 21.93 8.15
N GLY A 379 -13.35 22.74 7.72
CA GLY A 379 -12.05 22.28 7.22
C GLY A 379 -12.09 21.68 5.80
N ILE A 380 -10.99 21.05 5.43
CA ILE A 380 -10.81 20.40 4.13
C ILE A 380 -11.41 19.00 4.20
N ARG A 381 -12.31 18.70 3.25
CA ARG A 381 -13.06 17.44 3.24
C ARG A 381 -13.06 16.78 1.86
N VAL A 382 -13.08 15.46 1.86
CA VAL A 382 -13.42 14.65 0.69
C VAL A 382 -14.88 14.86 0.35
N TRP A 383 -15.18 15.25 -0.88
CA TRP A 383 -16.54 15.58 -1.33
C TRP A 383 -16.95 14.83 -2.59
N GLY A 384 -16.57 13.55 -2.68
CA GLY A 384 -16.91 12.63 -3.75
C GLY A 384 -16.51 11.21 -3.36
N ALA A 385 -17.24 10.21 -3.85
CA ALA A 385 -16.98 8.80 -3.64
C ALA A 385 -17.48 7.97 -4.82
N ARG A 386 -16.99 8.32 -6.01
CA ARG A 386 -17.31 7.62 -7.26
C ARG A 386 -16.09 6.84 -7.76
N THR A 387 -16.38 5.75 -8.43
CA THR A 387 -15.40 5.04 -9.27
C THR A 387 -15.25 5.76 -10.61
N LEU A 388 -14.34 5.27 -11.44
CA LEU A 388 -14.19 5.75 -12.82
C LEU A 388 -15.11 5.02 -13.82
N SER A 389 -16.03 4.17 -13.34
CA SER A 389 -16.93 3.40 -14.20
C SER A 389 -18.01 4.25 -14.83
N SER A 390 -18.26 4.02 -16.10
CA SER A 390 -19.41 4.52 -16.85
C SER A 390 -20.71 3.77 -16.52
N ASP A 391 -20.61 2.55 -15.97
CA ASP A 391 -21.75 1.73 -15.55
C ASP A 391 -22.41 2.31 -14.28
N PRO A 392 -23.71 2.70 -14.33
CA PRO A 392 -24.44 3.20 -13.18
C PRO A 392 -24.50 2.22 -11.99
N ALA A 393 -24.42 0.92 -12.22
CA ALA A 393 -24.42 -0.09 -11.18
C ALA A 393 -23.15 0.01 -10.30
N TRP A 394 -22.02 0.34 -10.91
CA TRP A 394 -20.71 0.42 -10.26
C TRP A 394 -20.21 1.85 -10.02
N ARG A 395 -21.08 2.83 -10.16
CA ARG A 395 -20.76 4.25 -10.00
C ARG A 395 -20.12 4.58 -8.65
N TYR A 396 -20.59 3.97 -7.57
CA TYR A 396 -20.19 4.32 -6.21
C TYR A 396 -19.07 3.44 -5.67
N LEU A 397 -18.07 4.09 -5.13
CA LEU A 397 -16.87 3.47 -4.57
C LEU A 397 -17.19 2.47 -3.44
N ASN A 398 -18.08 2.85 -2.52
CA ASN A 398 -18.48 1.98 -1.43
C ASN A 398 -19.19 0.70 -1.92
N VAL A 399 -19.92 0.77 -3.02
CA VAL A 399 -20.57 -0.41 -3.61
C VAL A 399 -19.51 -1.40 -4.11
N ARG A 400 -18.53 -0.94 -4.92
CA ARG A 400 -17.47 -1.84 -5.41
C ARG A 400 -16.64 -2.40 -4.27
N ARG A 401 -16.24 -1.58 -3.31
CA ARG A 401 -15.46 -2.01 -2.16
C ARG A 401 -16.21 -3.00 -1.25
N LEU A 402 -17.52 -2.80 -1.10
CA LEU A 402 -18.37 -3.76 -0.39
C LEU A 402 -18.38 -5.12 -1.09
N PHE A 403 -18.50 -5.14 -2.42
CA PHE A 403 -18.43 -6.39 -3.18
C PHE A 403 -17.07 -7.07 -3.05
N ASN A 404 -15.96 -6.33 -3.18
CA ASN A 404 -14.62 -6.89 -2.96
C ASN A 404 -14.51 -7.55 -1.57
N TYR A 405 -15.00 -6.86 -0.54
CA TYR A 405 -15.02 -7.37 0.83
C TYR A 405 -15.85 -8.65 0.99
N LEU A 406 -17.06 -8.67 0.42
CA LEU A 406 -17.96 -9.83 0.52
C LEU A 406 -17.42 -11.01 -0.30
N GLU A 407 -16.95 -10.77 -1.52
CA GLU A 407 -16.36 -11.78 -2.40
C GLU A 407 -15.18 -12.46 -1.71
N GLU A 408 -14.23 -11.69 -1.19
CA GLU A 408 -13.04 -12.22 -0.51
C GLU A 408 -13.36 -12.91 0.82
N SER A 409 -14.29 -12.35 1.61
CA SER A 409 -14.72 -12.96 2.86
C SER A 409 -15.42 -14.32 2.63
N ILE A 410 -16.26 -14.41 1.61
CA ILE A 410 -16.93 -15.67 1.25
C ILE A 410 -15.90 -16.68 0.71
N LEU A 411 -14.99 -16.26 -0.16
CA LEU A 411 -13.95 -17.11 -0.71
C LEU A 411 -13.09 -17.72 0.41
N SER A 412 -12.55 -16.88 1.30
CA SER A 412 -11.74 -17.31 2.44
C SER A 412 -12.53 -18.20 3.41
N GLY A 413 -13.77 -17.82 3.72
CA GLY A 413 -14.63 -18.53 4.67
C GLY A 413 -15.22 -19.85 4.14
N THR A 414 -15.12 -20.11 2.83
CA THR A 414 -15.64 -21.32 2.19
C THR A 414 -14.56 -22.28 1.67
N GLN A 415 -13.28 -22.05 1.96
CA GLN A 415 -12.17 -22.93 1.54
C GLN A 415 -12.36 -24.38 1.98
N TRP A 416 -13.05 -24.62 3.10
CA TRP A 416 -13.36 -25.96 3.60
C TRP A 416 -14.26 -26.78 2.66
N VAL A 417 -14.93 -26.14 1.66
CA VAL A 417 -15.80 -26.82 0.68
C VAL A 417 -14.99 -27.65 -0.32
N VAL A 418 -13.75 -27.25 -0.55
CA VAL A 418 -12.89 -27.89 -1.56
C VAL A 418 -12.59 -29.33 -1.14
N PHE A 419 -12.81 -30.27 -2.04
CA PHE A 419 -12.70 -31.72 -1.85
C PHE A 419 -13.76 -32.36 -0.92
N GLU A 420 -14.79 -31.65 -0.46
CA GLU A 420 -15.94 -32.25 0.20
C GLU A 420 -16.82 -33.00 -0.81
N PRO A 421 -17.58 -34.04 -0.37
CA PRO A 421 -18.56 -34.71 -1.22
C PRO A 421 -19.60 -33.72 -1.78
N ASN A 422 -19.76 -33.69 -3.11
CA ASN A 422 -20.65 -32.76 -3.80
C ASN A 422 -22.10 -33.26 -3.79
N ASP A 423 -22.84 -32.97 -2.73
CA ASP A 423 -24.19 -33.42 -2.48
C ASP A 423 -25.14 -32.35 -1.92
N ASP A 424 -26.41 -32.68 -1.78
CA ASP A 424 -27.45 -31.79 -1.22
C ASP A 424 -27.09 -31.33 0.22
N ALA A 425 -26.35 -32.13 1.00
CA ALA A 425 -25.97 -31.77 2.36
C ALA A 425 -24.87 -30.70 2.37
N LEU A 426 -23.90 -30.80 1.47
CA LEU A 426 -22.86 -29.79 1.26
C LEU A 426 -23.49 -28.47 0.85
N TRP A 427 -24.39 -28.49 -0.14
CA TRP A 427 -25.07 -27.27 -0.64
C TRP A 427 -25.88 -26.58 0.45
N ALA A 428 -26.58 -27.36 1.28
CA ALA A 428 -27.31 -26.81 2.42
C ALA A 428 -26.40 -26.17 3.48
N ARG A 429 -25.20 -26.73 3.67
CA ARG A 429 -24.16 -26.16 4.56
C ARG A 429 -23.64 -24.83 4.02
N ILE A 430 -23.30 -24.79 2.72
CA ILE A 430 -22.83 -23.58 2.03
C ILE A 430 -23.87 -22.46 2.15
N ARG A 431 -25.12 -22.72 1.76
CA ARG A 431 -26.23 -21.72 1.86
C ARG A 431 -26.34 -21.18 3.28
N ARG A 432 -26.34 -22.05 4.28
CA ARG A 432 -26.50 -21.66 5.69
C ARG A 432 -25.35 -20.78 6.17
N THR A 433 -24.12 -21.14 5.82
CA THR A 433 -22.92 -20.40 6.21
C THR A 433 -22.87 -19.01 5.57
N ILE A 434 -23.11 -18.93 4.25
CA ILE A 434 -23.13 -17.64 3.54
C ILE A 434 -24.31 -16.78 3.99
N SER A 435 -25.52 -17.36 4.16
CA SER A 435 -26.68 -16.61 4.63
C SER A 435 -26.48 -16.03 6.04
N ALA A 436 -25.84 -16.80 6.94
CA ALA A 436 -25.54 -16.32 8.29
C ALA A 436 -24.57 -15.13 8.27
N PHE A 437 -23.55 -15.16 7.40
CA PHE A 437 -22.63 -14.04 7.18
C PHE A 437 -23.37 -12.80 6.63
N LEU A 438 -24.17 -12.96 5.58
CA LEU A 438 -24.90 -11.86 4.95
C LEU A 438 -25.97 -11.24 5.88
N VAL A 439 -26.61 -12.03 6.75
CA VAL A 439 -27.50 -11.51 7.80
C VAL A 439 -26.73 -10.59 8.76
N ASN A 440 -25.49 -10.94 9.12
CA ASN A 440 -24.69 -10.08 9.97
C ASN A 440 -24.29 -8.78 9.26
N GLU A 441 -23.95 -8.83 7.97
CA GLU A 441 -23.67 -7.63 7.17
C GLU A 441 -24.92 -6.76 6.97
N TRP A 442 -26.08 -7.35 6.75
CA TRP A 442 -27.36 -6.64 6.72
C TRP A 442 -27.67 -5.95 8.05
N ARG A 443 -27.45 -6.60 9.19
CA ARG A 443 -27.60 -6.00 10.53
C ARG A 443 -26.66 -4.83 10.78
N LYS A 444 -25.46 -4.84 10.21
CA LYS A 444 -24.52 -3.71 10.22
C LYS A 444 -24.97 -2.54 9.33
N GLY A 445 -26.03 -2.73 8.52
CA GLY A 445 -26.54 -1.72 7.58
C GLY A 445 -25.82 -1.68 6.24
N ALA A 446 -25.07 -2.73 5.89
CA ALA A 446 -24.36 -2.80 4.61
C ALA A 446 -25.26 -3.12 3.42
N LEU A 447 -26.39 -3.79 3.67
CA LEU A 447 -27.34 -4.20 2.66
C LEU A 447 -28.69 -3.48 2.88
N PHE A 448 -29.34 -3.12 1.77
CA PHE A 448 -30.61 -2.41 1.74
C PHE A 448 -31.77 -3.40 1.77
N GLY A 449 -32.76 -3.18 2.63
CA GLY A 449 -33.97 -3.99 2.79
C GLY A 449 -34.46 -3.97 4.23
N LEU A 450 -35.76 -4.05 4.44
CA LEU A 450 -36.35 -4.13 5.77
C LEU A 450 -36.25 -5.54 6.36
N THR A 451 -36.17 -6.54 5.49
CA THR A 451 -36.00 -7.94 5.84
C THR A 451 -34.75 -8.53 5.14
N PRO A 452 -34.15 -9.61 5.66
CA PRO A 452 -33.03 -10.28 4.97
C PRO A 452 -33.39 -10.72 3.55
N ASP A 453 -34.60 -11.19 3.30
CA ASP A 453 -35.07 -11.67 1.99
C ASP A 453 -35.16 -10.56 0.93
N GLU A 454 -35.33 -9.29 1.37
CA GLU A 454 -35.24 -8.13 0.48
C GLU A 454 -33.80 -7.70 0.22
N ALA A 455 -32.89 -8.03 1.14
CA ALA A 455 -31.51 -7.56 1.12
C ALA A 455 -30.55 -8.45 0.34
N PHE A 456 -30.79 -9.77 0.35
CA PHE A 456 -29.94 -10.72 -0.35
C PHE A 456 -30.65 -12.06 -0.59
N TYR A 457 -30.11 -12.85 -1.52
CA TYR A 457 -30.45 -14.27 -1.67
C TYR A 457 -29.19 -15.11 -1.84
N VAL A 458 -29.29 -16.38 -1.43
CA VAL A 458 -28.22 -17.39 -1.62
C VAL A 458 -28.88 -18.63 -2.21
N LYS A 459 -28.48 -19.00 -3.44
CA LYS A 459 -28.99 -20.14 -4.16
C LYS A 459 -27.86 -21.13 -4.44
N CYS A 460 -27.98 -22.32 -3.88
CA CYS A 460 -27.06 -23.44 -4.11
C CYS A 460 -27.89 -24.72 -3.97
N ASP A 461 -28.40 -25.21 -5.06
CA ASP A 461 -29.32 -26.34 -5.16
C ASP A 461 -29.14 -27.11 -6.46
N ARG A 462 -30.09 -27.99 -6.80
CA ARG A 462 -30.03 -28.79 -8.03
C ARG A 462 -30.19 -27.98 -9.31
N GLU A 463 -30.76 -26.78 -9.24
CA GLU A 463 -30.84 -25.90 -10.41
C GLU A 463 -29.51 -25.25 -10.74
N THR A 464 -28.72 -24.87 -9.71
CA THR A 464 -27.39 -24.32 -9.90
C THR A 464 -26.33 -25.42 -10.07
N ASN A 465 -26.60 -26.66 -9.62
CA ASN A 465 -25.69 -27.80 -9.69
C ASN A 465 -26.33 -29.00 -10.42
N PRO A 466 -26.52 -28.93 -11.75
CA PRO A 466 -26.98 -30.06 -12.54
C PRO A 466 -25.94 -31.18 -12.55
N ALA A 467 -26.35 -32.38 -12.96
CA ALA A 467 -25.47 -33.57 -12.96
C ALA A 467 -24.15 -33.34 -13.71
N GLU A 468 -24.17 -32.60 -14.80
CA GLU A 468 -22.98 -32.27 -15.59
C GLU A 468 -21.96 -31.43 -14.79
N ALA A 469 -22.43 -30.47 -13.96
CA ALA A 469 -21.55 -29.67 -13.09
C ALA A 469 -20.96 -30.54 -11.96
N ILE A 470 -21.75 -31.46 -11.39
CA ILE A 470 -21.30 -32.40 -10.38
C ILE A 470 -20.23 -33.33 -10.96
N ASP A 471 -20.45 -33.88 -12.13
CA ASP A 471 -19.50 -34.77 -12.84
C ASP A 471 -18.19 -34.02 -13.20
N ALA A 472 -18.27 -32.72 -13.46
CA ALA A 472 -17.11 -31.84 -13.65
C ALA A 472 -16.41 -31.41 -12.35
N GLY A 473 -16.90 -31.88 -11.17
CA GLY A 473 -16.34 -31.49 -9.88
C GLY A 473 -16.61 -30.04 -9.46
N GLN A 474 -17.66 -29.41 -10.01
CA GLN A 474 -18.02 -28.02 -9.73
C GLN A 474 -19.15 -27.92 -8.72
N VAL A 475 -19.07 -26.95 -7.83
CA VAL A 475 -20.17 -26.46 -7.00
C VAL A 475 -20.44 -25.00 -7.33
N VAL A 476 -21.66 -24.69 -7.74
CA VAL A 476 -22.10 -23.35 -8.08
C VAL A 476 -23.06 -22.85 -7.02
N CYS A 477 -22.72 -21.75 -6.39
CA CYS A 477 -23.54 -21.01 -5.45
C CYS A 477 -23.75 -19.58 -5.95
N GLU A 478 -24.97 -19.20 -6.22
CA GLU A 478 -25.34 -17.85 -6.64
C GLU A 478 -25.70 -17.01 -5.42
N VAL A 479 -25.10 -15.82 -5.33
CA VAL A 479 -25.36 -14.84 -4.26
C VAL A 479 -25.74 -13.53 -4.89
N GLY A 480 -26.94 -13.03 -4.57
CA GLY A 480 -27.39 -11.70 -4.98
C GLY A 480 -27.55 -10.81 -3.76
N ILE A 481 -27.10 -9.57 -3.85
CA ILE A 481 -27.17 -8.57 -2.76
C ILE A 481 -27.75 -7.24 -3.25
N ALA A 482 -28.43 -6.52 -2.36
CA ALA A 482 -28.84 -5.14 -2.55
C ALA A 482 -27.93 -4.21 -1.73
N PRO A 483 -26.85 -3.63 -2.31
CA PRO A 483 -25.93 -2.78 -1.56
C PRO A 483 -26.56 -1.43 -1.24
N VAL A 484 -26.23 -0.85 -0.07
CA VAL A 484 -26.62 0.52 0.24
C VAL A 484 -25.85 1.51 -0.64
N LYS A 485 -26.55 2.52 -1.15
CA LYS A 485 -25.98 3.60 -1.96
C LYS A 485 -25.94 4.88 -1.15
N PRO A 486 -24.93 5.75 -1.34
CA PRO A 486 -24.84 7.01 -0.61
C PRO A 486 -25.92 8.00 -1.06
N ALA A 487 -26.42 8.82 -0.14
CA ALA A 487 -27.19 10.01 -0.49
C ALA A 487 -26.22 11.09 -0.96
N GLU A 488 -26.01 11.19 -2.26
CA GLU A 488 -25.08 12.16 -2.86
C GLU A 488 -25.75 13.53 -3.03
N PHE A 489 -27.06 13.57 -3.29
CA PHE A 489 -27.82 14.80 -3.48
C PHE A 489 -28.96 14.87 -2.46
N VAL A 490 -29.10 16.02 -1.81
CA VAL A 490 -30.21 16.32 -0.91
C VAL A 490 -31.01 17.45 -1.53
N VAL A 491 -32.31 17.19 -1.80
CA VAL A 491 -33.22 18.15 -2.42
C VAL A 491 -34.23 18.61 -1.38
N PHE A 492 -34.21 19.90 -1.06
CA PHE A 492 -35.26 20.53 -0.24
C PHE A 492 -36.23 21.28 -1.15
N ARG A 493 -37.49 21.05 -0.98
CA ARG A 493 -38.57 21.79 -1.65
C ARG A 493 -39.18 22.74 -0.65
N LEU A 494 -38.99 24.05 -0.84
CA LEU A 494 -39.57 25.09 -0.02
C LEU A 494 -40.75 25.68 -0.78
N ALA A 495 -41.92 25.69 -0.15
CA ALA A 495 -43.15 26.33 -0.66
C ALA A 495 -43.45 27.52 0.24
N GLN A 496 -43.77 28.67 -0.38
CA GLN A 496 -44.30 29.82 0.33
C GLN A 496 -45.86 29.71 0.38
N PHE A 497 -46.40 29.75 1.57
CA PHE A 497 -47.88 29.83 1.77
C PHE A 497 -48.25 31.28 2.08
N SER A 498 -49.22 31.80 1.39
CA SER A 498 -49.85 33.09 1.73
C SER A 498 -50.83 32.87 2.88
N GLY A 499 -50.47 33.30 4.06
CA GLY A 499 -51.25 33.50 5.28
C GLY A 499 -52.30 32.46 5.68
N GLY A 500 -52.10 31.79 6.80
CA GLY A 500 -53.22 31.40 7.67
C GLY A 500 -53.80 29.96 7.54
N THR A 501 -53.12 29.01 6.87
CA THR A 501 -53.51 27.59 6.97
C THR A 501 -52.59 26.83 7.93
N SER A 502 -53.16 26.32 9.02
CA SER A 502 -52.48 25.40 9.92
C SER A 502 -52.09 24.13 9.17
N LEU A 503 -50.83 23.77 9.13
CA LEU A 503 -50.38 22.46 8.69
C LEU A 503 -50.88 21.41 9.67
N VAL A 504 -51.80 20.57 9.24
CA VAL A 504 -52.12 19.33 9.93
C VAL A 504 -51.01 18.35 9.59
N ASN A 505 -50.21 17.99 10.58
CA ASN A 505 -49.21 16.87 10.47
C ASN A 505 -50.06 15.57 10.41
N GLU A 506 -50.02 14.88 9.28
CA GLU A 506 -50.30 13.44 9.19
C GLU A 506 -49.04 12.63 9.47
#